data_0838368a544f077adeffc3d9c4f48009
#
_entry.id   0838368a544f077adeffc3d9c4f48009
#
_cell.length_a   1.000
_cell.length_b   1.000
_cell.length_c   1.000
_cell.angle_alpha   90.00
_cell.angle_beta   90.00
_cell.angle_gamma   90.00
#
_symmetry.space_group_name_H-M   'P 1'
#
loop_
_entity.id
_entity.type
_entity.pdbx_description
1 polymer ?
#
loop_
_entity_poly.entity_id
_entity_poly.type
_entity_poly.pdbx_seq_one_letter_code
_entity_poly.pdbx_strand_id
1 'polypeptide(L)'
;MTLTIEVRAKSGKANELYQTLQALLPTMRRAKGCVNCRVSPDSSNEELYTLSCDWDWKESFEEYMRSGSGSALIGALDLLGESTRIRVGSDTPWEGIKNLKRMRTEA
;
A
#
# COMPACT_ATOMS: atom_id res chain seq x y z
N MET A 1 -6.57 -12.38 -5.22
CA MET A 1 -7.12 -11.20 -4.54
C MET A 1 -6.31 -9.96 -4.96
N THR A 2 -6.97 -8.92 -5.39
CA THR A 2 -6.31 -7.66 -5.73
C THR A 2 -6.52 -6.65 -4.62
N LEU A 3 -5.44 -6.05 -4.17
CA LEU A 3 -5.44 -5.00 -3.17
C LEU A 3 -5.02 -3.70 -3.83
N THR A 4 -5.78 -2.63 -3.62
CA THR A 4 -5.46 -1.31 -4.15
C THR A 4 -5.35 -0.31 -3.01
N ILE A 5 -4.21 0.36 -2.94
CA ILE A 5 -3.98 1.44 -1.98
C ILE A 5 -3.78 2.72 -2.77
N GLU A 6 -4.60 3.72 -2.49
CA GLU A 6 -4.48 5.04 -3.12
C GLU A 6 -4.03 6.02 -2.05
N VAL A 7 -2.94 6.72 -2.31
CA VAL A 7 -2.35 7.64 -1.34
C VAL A 7 -2.10 9.00 -1.98
N ARG A 8 -2.57 10.04 -1.29
CA ARG A 8 -2.25 11.42 -1.64
C ARG A 8 -1.05 11.86 -0.80
N ALA A 9 -0.02 12.37 -1.46
CA ALA A 9 1.17 12.85 -0.77
C ALA A 9 0.89 14.14 -0.01
N LYS A 10 1.57 14.31 1.11
CA LYS A 10 1.62 15.61 1.78
C LYS A 10 2.27 16.62 0.85
N SER A 11 1.93 17.90 1.04
CA SER A 11 2.48 18.99 0.24
C SER A 11 4.02 18.95 0.24
N GLY A 12 4.61 18.96 -0.96
CA GLY A 12 6.06 18.90 -1.13
C GLY A 12 6.69 17.51 -0.93
N LYS A 13 5.89 16.47 -0.70
CA LYS A 13 6.41 15.12 -0.43
C LYS A 13 6.11 14.09 -1.51
N ALA A 14 5.54 14.52 -2.63
CA ALA A 14 5.12 13.60 -3.69
C ALA A 14 6.29 12.76 -4.22
N ASN A 15 7.41 13.40 -4.53
CA ASN A 15 8.57 12.71 -5.09
C ASN A 15 9.17 11.73 -4.08
N GLU A 16 9.29 12.15 -2.83
CA GLU A 16 9.82 11.31 -1.75
C GLU A 16 8.91 10.11 -1.51
N LEU A 17 7.60 10.32 -1.50
CA LEU A 17 6.63 9.23 -1.36
C LEU A 17 6.77 8.22 -2.49
N TYR A 18 6.83 8.69 -3.73
CA TYR A 18 6.95 7.82 -4.90
C TYR A 18 8.23 6.98 -4.83
N GLN A 19 9.35 7.61 -4.52
CA GLN A 19 10.63 6.92 -4.40
C GLN A 19 10.61 5.88 -3.28
N THR A 20 9.98 6.21 -2.16
CA THR A 20 9.87 5.29 -1.02
C THR A 20 9.02 4.08 -1.38
N LEU A 21 7.86 4.30 -2.03
CA LEU A 21 7.01 3.20 -2.48
C LEU A 21 7.74 2.31 -3.49
N GLN A 22 8.47 2.91 -4.44
CA GLN A 22 9.27 2.16 -5.39
C GLN A 22 10.32 1.29 -4.69
N ALA A 23 10.94 1.81 -3.64
CA ALA A 23 11.96 1.08 -2.89
C ALA A 23 11.38 -0.11 -2.13
N LEU A 24 10.11 -0.07 -1.78
CA LEU A 24 9.44 -1.16 -1.07
C LEU A 24 8.99 -2.30 -2.00
N LEU A 25 8.83 -2.03 -3.29
CA LEU A 25 8.31 -3.01 -4.24
C LEU A 25 9.10 -4.33 -4.28
N PRO A 26 10.44 -4.34 -4.33
CA PRO A 26 11.18 -5.61 -4.40
C PRO A 26 10.87 -6.52 -3.21
N THR A 27 10.76 -5.98 -2.01
CA THR A 27 10.43 -6.75 -0.81
C THR A 27 9.00 -7.28 -0.87
N MET A 28 8.06 -6.45 -1.33
CA MET A 28 6.67 -6.88 -1.49
C MET A 28 6.56 -8.00 -2.52
N ARG A 29 7.24 -7.86 -3.65
CA ARG A 29 7.21 -8.86 -4.72
C ARG A 29 7.79 -10.21 -4.29
N ARG A 30 8.72 -10.20 -3.34
CA ARG A 30 9.31 -11.43 -2.81
C ARG A 30 8.52 -12.04 -1.66
N ALA A 31 7.52 -11.34 -1.16
CA ALA A 31 6.72 -11.85 -0.05
C ALA A 31 5.93 -13.09 -0.49
N LYS A 32 5.78 -14.04 0.43
CA LYS A 32 5.03 -15.26 0.16
C LYS A 32 3.60 -14.92 -0.23
N GLY A 33 3.17 -15.44 -1.37
CA GLY A 33 1.81 -15.23 -1.85
C GLY A 33 1.61 -13.98 -2.70
N CYS A 34 2.62 -13.12 -2.83
CA CYS A 34 2.53 -11.97 -3.72
C CYS A 34 2.75 -12.43 -5.16
N VAL A 35 1.76 -12.21 -6.01
CA VAL A 35 1.82 -12.55 -7.43
C VAL A 35 2.40 -11.40 -8.23
N ASN A 36 1.99 -10.17 -7.89
CA ASN A 36 2.46 -8.98 -8.59
C ASN A 36 2.21 -7.75 -7.71
N CYS A 37 3.06 -6.74 -7.88
CA CYS A 37 2.90 -5.49 -7.14
C CYS A 37 3.52 -4.35 -7.94
N ARG A 38 2.79 -3.24 -8.04
CA ARG A 38 3.26 -2.06 -8.79
C ARG A 38 2.72 -0.80 -8.16
N VAL A 39 3.45 0.30 -8.37
CA VAL A 39 3.00 1.64 -8.00
C VAL A 39 2.91 2.49 -9.27
N SER A 40 1.85 3.29 -9.37
CA SER A 40 1.59 4.12 -10.55
C SER A 40 1.21 5.53 -10.11
N PRO A 41 1.79 6.58 -10.73
CA PRO A 41 1.30 7.94 -10.51
C PRO A 41 -0.04 8.12 -11.21
N ASP A 42 -0.89 8.98 -10.65
CA ASP A 42 -2.14 9.34 -11.29
C ASP A 42 -1.86 10.24 -12.48
N SER A 43 -2.59 10.04 -13.58
CA SER A 43 -2.36 10.80 -14.82
C SER A 43 -2.80 12.26 -14.73
N SER A 44 -3.70 12.58 -13.80
CA SER A 44 -4.27 13.92 -13.66
C SER A 44 -3.89 14.64 -12.36
N ASN A 45 -3.23 13.95 -11.43
CA ASN A 45 -2.89 14.53 -10.12
C ASN A 45 -1.48 14.07 -9.71
N GLU A 46 -0.54 15.00 -9.71
CA GLU A 46 0.87 14.73 -9.41
C GLU A 46 1.13 14.31 -7.97
N GLU A 47 0.16 14.49 -7.08
CA GLU A 47 0.29 14.14 -5.67
C GLU A 47 -0.36 12.79 -5.34
N LEU A 48 -0.99 12.15 -6.30
CA LEU A 48 -1.76 10.93 -6.07
C LEU A 48 -1.07 9.71 -6.67
N TYR A 49 -0.91 8.65 -5.88
CA TYR A 49 -0.29 7.41 -6.31
C TYR A 49 -1.16 6.23 -5.96
N THR A 50 -1.10 5.21 -6.82
CA THR A 50 -1.83 3.95 -6.61
C THR A 50 -0.83 2.81 -6.48
N LEU A 51 -0.89 2.09 -5.38
CA LEU A 51 -0.16 0.85 -5.16
C LEU A 51 -1.15 -0.30 -5.38
N SER A 52 -0.86 -1.14 -6.36
CA SER A 52 -1.74 -2.25 -6.73
C SER A 52 -0.98 -3.56 -6.58
N CYS A 53 -1.54 -4.48 -5.80
CA CYS A 53 -0.91 -5.76 -5.50
C CYS A 53 -1.89 -6.90 -5.70
N ASP A 54 -1.42 -7.97 -6.35
CA ASP A 54 -2.18 -9.21 -6.47
C ASP A 54 -1.57 -10.24 -5.53
N TRP A 55 -2.42 -10.85 -4.70
CA TRP A 55 -2.03 -11.84 -3.71
C TRP A 55 -2.82 -13.13 -3.95
N ASP A 56 -2.20 -14.28 -3.65
CA ASP A 56 -2.90 -15.56 -3.76
C ASP A 56 -4.06 -15.67 -2.77
N TRP A 57 -3.80 -15.25 -1.50
CA TRP A 57 -4.79 -15.29 -0.42
C TRP A 57 -4.72 -14.00 0.39
N LYS A 58 -5.84 -13.62 0.97
CA LYS A 58 -5.90 -12.47 1.88
C LYS A 58 -4.94 -12.63 3.06
N GLU A 59 -4.82 -13.83 3.57
CA GLU A 59 -3.95 -14.14 4.71
C GLU A 59 -2.48 -13.87 4.39
N SER A 60 -2.06 -14.09 3.15
CA SER A 60 -0.69 -13.80 2.73
C SER A 60 -0.38 -12.31 2.84
N PHE A 61 -1.32 -11.47 2.43
CA PHE A 61 -1.17 -10.02 2.56
C PHE A 61 -1.16 -9.61 4.04
N GLU A 62 -2.04 -10.17 4.86
CA GLU A 62 -2.09 -9.87 6.29
C GLU A 62 -0.77 -10.25 6.98
N GLU A 63 -0.21 -11.39 6.61
CA GLU A 63 1.10 -11.82 7.13
C GLU A 63 2.21 -10.85 6.72
N TYR A 64 2.19 -10.39 5.46
CA TYR A 64 3.13 -9.36 5.02
C TYR A 64 2.98 -8.09 5.85
N MET A 65 1.75 -7.66 6.14
CA MET A 65 1.51 -6.45 6.92
C MET A 65 2.04 -6.57 8.36
N ARG A 66 2.15 -7.77 8.89
CA ARG A 66 2.73 -8.00 10.23
C ARG A 66 4.25 -8.08 10.21
N SER A 67 4.87 -8.12 9.04
CA SER A 67 6.33 -8.17 8.91
C SER A 67 6.96 -6.80 9.07
N GLY A 68 8.29 -6.76 9.16
CA GLY A 68 9.04 -5.51 9.17
C GLY A 68 8.81 -4.65 7.93
N SER A 69 8.65 -5.30 6.76
CA SER A 69 8.35 -4.59 5.51
C SER A 69 6.97 -3.97 5.53
N GLY A 70 5.99 -4.65 6.12
CA GLY A 70 4.65 -4.08 6.31
C GLY A 70 4.69 -2.87 7.23
N SER A 71 5.52 -2.92 8.27
CA SER A 71 5.74 -1.79 9.17
C SER A 71 6.33 -0.60 8.40
N ALA A 72 7.29 -0.86 7.52
CA ALA A 72 7.89 0.19 6.70
C ALA A 72 6.86 0.83 5.75
N LEU A 73 5.97 0.02 5.17
CA LEU A 73 4.90 0.54 4.32
C LEU A 73 3.97 1.47 5.10
N ILE A 74 3.50 1.03 6.27
CA ILE A 74 2.63 1.86 7.12
C ILE A 74 3.36 3.15 7.51
N GLY A 75 4.63 3.05 7.89
CA GLY A 75 5.43 4.23 8.25
C GLY A 75 5.55 5.24 7.11
N ALA A 76 5.77 4.77 5.90
CA ALA A 76 5.83 5.64 4.71
C ALA A 76 4.49 6.33 4.46
N LEU A 77 3.39 5.59 4.55
CA LEU A 77 2.06 6.15 4.34
C LEU A 77 1.71 7.19 5.41
N ASP A 78 2.07 6.95 6.66
CA ASP A 78 1.84 7.91 7.74
C ASP A 78 2.70 9.16 7.63
N LEU A 79 3.99 8.97 7.29
CA LEU A 79 4.94 10.07 7.28
C LEU A 79 4.80 10.98 6.06
N LEU A 80 4.58 10.39 4.89
CA LEU A 80 4.62 11.08 3.61
C LEU A 80 3.24 11.26 2.97
N GLY A 81 2.25 10.48 3.40
CA GLY A 81 0.89 10.57 2.87
C GLY A 81 -0.01 11.48 3.71
N GLU A 82 -0.80 12.29 3.02
CA GLU A 82 -1.81 13.12 3.66
C GLU A 82 -3.08 12.33 3.92
N SER A 83 -3.48 11.51 2.95
CA SER A 83 -4.64 10.63 3.07
C SER A 83 -4.38 9.34 2.31
N THR A 84 -4.89 8.25 2.86
CA THR A 84 -4.72 6.92 2.28
C THR A 84 -6.05 6.19 2.34
N ARG A 85 -6.41 5.54 1.24
CA ARG A 85 -7.58 4.65 1.23
C ARG A 85 -7.21 3.32 0.59
N ILE A 86 -7.88 2.28 1.01
CA ILE A 86 -7.60 0.91 0.58
C ILE A 86 -8.89 0.23 0.15
N ARG A 87 -8.79 -0.62 -0.86
CA ARG A 87 -9.89 -1.46 -1.32
C ARG A 87 -9.37 -2.85 -1.66
N VAL A 88 -10.08 -3.87 -1.18
CA VAL A 88 -9.82 -5.26 -1.50
C VAL A 88 -10.84 -5.70 -2.54
N GLY A 89 -10.36 -6.07 -3.73
CA GLY A 89 -11.23 -6.37 -4.86
C GLY A 89 -11.72 -5.10 -5.55
N SER A 90 -12.65 -5.26 -6.51
CA SER A 90 -13.15 -4.15 -7.32
C SER A 90 -14.53 -3.65 -6.90
N ASP A 91 -15.28 -4.44 -6.12
CA ASP A 91 -16.67 -4.14 -5.80
C ASP A 91 -16.89 -3.82 -4.32
N THR A 92 -15.82 -3.74 -3.54
CA THR A 92 -15.91 -3.40 -2.12
C THR A 92 -15.73 -1.91 -1.92
N PRO A 93 -16.29 -1.33 -0.84
CA PRO A 93 -16.07 0.09 -0.54
C PRO A 93 -14.62 0.38 -0.21
N TRP A 94 -14.20 1.60 -0.47
CA TRP A 94 -12.91 2.09 0.01
C TRP A 94 -12.93 2.23 1.53
N GLU A 95 -11.81 1.90 2.16
CA GLU A 95 -11.62 2.03 3.60
C GLU A 95 -10.38 2.87 3.89
N GLY A 96 -10.24 3.39 5.11
CA GLY A 96 -9.10 4.22 5.49
C GLY A 96 -7.89 3.40 5.93
N ILE A 97 -6.78 4.09 6.20
CA ILE A 97 -5.52 3.48 6.62
C ILE A 97 -5.66 2.67 7.90
N LYS A 98 -6.65 2.97 8.74
CA LYS A 98 -6.91 2.20 9.96
C LYS A 98 -7.11 0.72 9.68
N ASN A 99 -7.66 0.38 8.52
CA ASN A 99 -7.86 -1.01 8.13
C ASN A 99 -6.53 -1.73 7.92
N LEU A 100 -5.55 -1.08 7.31
CA LEU A 100 -4.20 -1.63 7.17
C LEU A 100 -3.54 -1.83 8.53
N LYS A 101 -3.67 -0.84 9.40
CA LYS A 101 -3.09 -0.91 10.74
C LYS A 101 -3.70 -2.04 11.57
N ARG A 102 -5.00 -2.27 11.42
CA ARG A 102 -5.70 -3.36 12.09
C ARG A 102 -5.16 -4.71 11.64
N MET A 103 -4.87 -4.87 10.36
CA MET A 103 -4.31 -6.13 9.84
C MET A 103 -2.99 -6.49 10.48
N ARG A 104 -2.20 -5.50 10.91
CA ARG A 104 -0.94 -5.76 11.61
C ARG A 104 -1.13 -6.27 13.03
N THR A 105 -2.19 -5.82 13.70
CA THR A 105 -2.40 -6.10 15.13
C THR A 105 -3.29 -7.31 15.39
N GLU A 106 -4.07 -7.73 14.42
CA GLU A 106 -4.91 -8.92 14.51
C GLU A 106 -4.08 -10.16 14.20
N ALA A 107 -4.01 -11.07 15.12
CA ALA A 107 -3.29 -12.33 14.95
C ALA A 107 -4.22 -13.41 14.41
#